data_926148de36d3c697bf1ddba1a1975799
#
_entry.id   926148de36d3c697bf1ddba1a1975799
#
_cell.length_a   1.000
_cell.length_b   1.000
_cell.length_c   1.000
_cell.angle_alpha   90.00
_cell.angle_beta   90.00
_cell.angle_gamma   90.00
#
_symmetry.space_group_name_H-M   'P 1'
#
loop_
_entity.id
_entity.type
_entity.pdbx_description
1 polymer ?
#
loop_
_entity_poly.entity_id
_entity_poly.type
_entity_poly.pdbx_seq_one_letter_code
_entity_poly.pdbx_strand_id
1 'polypeptide(L)'
;VFKRISALVLVGVTTLAMAGCSGSGGSGGSGGSGGSSDGKIVMGFAQVGAESGWRTANTKSVQESAQSAGVDLKFSDAQQKQENQIKAIRSYIQQKVDVIAFSPVVESGWDTVLNEAKNAKIPVILTDRAVDSKDTSLYKTFLGSDFTEEGKKAGQWLVDQYKDGTDQVNIVQLEGTTGSAPANDRKAGFEQVISADPKFKVIASQTGDFTRAKGKEVMEAFLKANPKIDVLYAHNDDMALGAIEAIEGAGKAPGKDIKIISVDAVHDGMQALADGKISFIVECSPLLGPQLMDLAKKVVKGEQVPARVVTEETTFTQEQAKEALPGRKY
;
A
#
# COMPACT_ATOMS: atom_id res chain seq x y z
N VAL A 1 -46.18 -12.30 37.54
CA VAL A 1 -47.25 -11.36 37.93
C VAL A 1 -47.51 -10.43 36.78
N PHE A 2 -48.74 -10.48 36.31
CA PHE A 2 -49.44 -9.84 35.22
C PHE A 2 -49.34 -8.31 35.17
N LYS A 3 -49.35 -7.66 33.97
CA LYS A 3 -50.50 -6.91 33.48
C LYS A 3 -50.32 -6.45 32.05
N ARG A 4 -51.23 -6.93 31.20
CA ARG A 4 -51.61 -6.37 29.89
C ARG A 4 -52.43 -5.11 30.09
N ILE A 5 -52.34 -4.09 29.21
CA ILE A 5 -53.41 -3.19 28.88
C ILE A 5 -53.35 -2.89 27.38
N SER A 6 -54.44 -3.24 26.71
CA SER A 6 -54.80 -2.85 25.33
C SER A 6 -55.78 -1.65 25.39
N ALA A 7 -55.77 -0.81 24.38
CA ALA A 7 -56.95 -0.07 23.81
C ALA A 7 -56.45 0.85 22.70
N LEU A 8 -56.86 0.70 21.52
CA LEU A 8 -58.10 0.99 20.72
C LEU A 8 -58.06 2.33 20.00
N VAL A 9 -57.84 2.27 18.69
CA VAL A 9 -58.67 2.75 17.54
C VAL A 9 -59.17 4.20 17.60
N LEU A 10 -58.80 5.00 16.56
CA LEU A 10 -59.79 5.80 15.84
C LEU A 10 -59.39 6.03 14.38
N VAL A 11 -60.34 5.71 13.52
CA VAL A 11 -60.41 5.88 12.06
C VAL A 11 -60.90 7.29 11.75
N GLY A 12 -60.29 7.93 10.76
CA GLY A 12 -60.78 9.18 10.19
C GLY A 12 -60.54 9.19 8.67
N VAL A 13 -61.59 8.83 7.94
CA VAL A 13 -61.69 8.93 6.47
C VAL A 13 -62.26 10.31 6.14
N THR A 14 -61.59 11.03 5.20
CA THR A 14 -62.27 12.08 4.42
C THR A 14 -61.75 12.04 2.98
N THR A 15 -62.69 11.81 2.10
CA THR A 15 -62.66 11.81 0.64
C THR A 15 -63.00 13.19 0.05
N LEU A 16 -62.70 13.30 -1.24
CA LEU A 16 -63.15 14.26 -2.27
C LEU A 16 -62.21 15.46 -2.51
N ALA A 17 -61.92 15.89 -3.75
CA ALA A 17 -62.57 15.71 -5.06
C ALA A 17 -61.59 15.98 -6.20
N MET A 18 -61.95 15.48 -7.38
CA MET A 18 -61.32 15.68 -8.69
C MET A 18 -61.49 17.12 -9.21
N ALA A 19 -60.51 17.57 -10.02
CA ALA A 19 -60.77 18.35 -11.23
C ALA A 19 -59.59 18.15 -12.21
N GLY A 20 -59.89 17.57 -13.35
CA GLY A 20 -58.98 17.44 -14.48
C GLY A 20 -59.05 18.65 -15.39
N CYS A 21 -57.94 18.86 -16.15
CA CYS A 21 -58.03 19.44 -17.50
C CYS A 21 -56.84 18.99 -18.34
N SER A 22 -57.16 18.52 -19.48
CA SER A 22 -56.36 18.04 -20.59
C SER A 22 -55.53 19.13 -21.27
N GLY A 23 -54.34 18.78 -21.79
CA GLY A 23 -53.58 19.57 -22.73
C GLY A 23 -52.47 18.75 -23.37
N SER A 24 -52.62 18.47 -24.64
CA SER A 24 -51.86 17.63 -25.53
C SER A 24 -50.52 18.18 -25.93
N GLY A 25 -49.57 17.30 -26.17
CA GLY A 25 -48.64 17.33 -27.31
C GLY A 25 -47.19 17.69 -27.05
N GLY A 26 -46.29 16.77 -27.34
CA GLY A 26 -44.87 17.06 -27.54
C GLY A 26 -43.98 15.84 -27.31
N SER A 27 -43.76 15.04 -28.37
CA SER A 27 -42.74 13.98 -28.41
C SER A 27 -41.36 14.57 -28.38
N GLY A 28 -40.43 13.94 -27.67
CA GLY A 28 -38.99 14.19 -27.85
C GLY A 28 -38.11 13.62 -26.77
N GLY A 29 -37.39 12.55 -27.11
CA GLY A 29 -36.05 12.35 -26.58
C GLY A 29 -35.91 11.64 -25.25
N SER A 30 -35.93 10.29 -25.31
CA SER A 30 -35.33 9.43 -24.30
C SER A 30 -33.80 9.66 -24.22
N GLY A 31 -33.37 10.29 -23.19
CA GLY A 31 -31.97 10.35 -22.75
C GLY A 31 -31.92 9.97 -21.28
N GLY A 32 -31.76 8.67 -21.02
CA GLY A 32 -31.52 8.17 -19.69
C GLY A 32 -30.14 8.61 -19.19
N SER A 33 -30.05 9.81 -18.64
CA SER A 33 -28.94 10.26 -17.84
C SER A 33 -29.16 9.73 -16.44
N GLY A 34 -28.43 8.70 -16.08
CA GLY A 34 -28.24 8.29 -14.70
C GLY A 34 -27.57 9.46 -13.98
N GLY A 35 -28.35 10.22 -13.24
CA GLY A 35 -27.89 11.39 -12.52
C GLY A 35 -26.94 10.99 -11.40
N SER A 36 -25.66 11.31 -11.55
CA SER A 36 -24.76 11.45 -10.42
C SER A 36 -25.22 12.64 -9.59
N SER A 37 -25.55 12.37 -8.34
CA SER A 37 -25.81 13.37 -7.32
C SER A 37 -24.56 14.26 -7.14
N ASP A 38 -24.73 15.57 -7.21
CA ASP A 38 -23.79 16.63 -6.80
C ASP A 38 -22.46 16.80 -7.54
N GLY A 39 -22.21 16.20 -8.67
CA GLY A 39 -20.96 16.43 -9.43
C GLY A 39 -19.69 15.95 -8.72
N LYS A 40 -19.80 15.25 -7.58
CA LYS A 40 -18.68 14.67 -6.87
C LYS A 40 -18.25 13.35 -7.52
N ILE A 41 -16.94 13.17 -7.65
CA ILE A 41 -16.37 11.90 -8.07
C ILE A 41 -16.52 10.88 -6.93
N VAL A 42 -17.08 9.71 -7.24
CA VAL A 42 -17.14 8.56 -6.33
C VAL A 42 -16.00 7.62 -6.65
N MET A 43 -15.09 7.41 -5.71
CA MET A 43 -13.93 6.53 -5.88
C MET A 43 -14.03 5.33 -4.93
N GLY A 44 -13.94 4.11 -5.48
CA GLY A 44 -13.70 2.90 -4.70
C GLY A 44 -12.21 2.74 -4.43
N PHE A 45 -11.81 2.55 -3.17
CA PHE A 45 -10.42 2.29 -2.80
C PHE A 45 -10.31 1.01 -1.97
N ALA A 46 -9.64 -0.03 -2.51
CA ALA A 46 -9.40 -1.28 -1.80
C ALA A 46 -7.94 -1.34 -1.31
N GLN A 47 -7.77 -1.11 -0.01
CA GLN A 47 -6.48 -1.15 0.68
C GLN A 47 -6.05 -2.60 0.97
N VAL A 48 -4.74 -2.84 1.06
CA VAL A 48 -4.16 -4.13 1.46
C VAL A 48 -4.60 -4.54 2.86
N GLY A 49 -4.43 -3.66 3.84
CA GLY A 49 -4.64 -3.91 5.26
C GLY A 49 -4.16 -2.75 6.11
N ALA A 50 -3.72 -3.05 7.32
CA ALA A 50 -3.09 -2.12 8.25
C ALA A 50 -1.86 -2.80 8.90
N GLU A 51 -1.07 -3.50 8.08
CA GLU A 51 0.00 -4.39 8.50
C GLU A 51 1.23 -3.66 9.04
N SER A 52 1.40 -2.38 8.69
CA SER A 52 2.60 -1.60 9.02
C SER A 52 2.27 -0.13 9.28
N GLY A 53 3.21 0.59 9.90
CA GLY A 53 3.16 2.04 10.05
C GLY A 53 3.06 2.75 8.71
N TRP A 54 3.81 2.29 7.70
CA TRP A 54 3.74 2.77 6.33
C TRP A 54 2.32 2.66 5.75
N ARG A 55 1.70 1.49 5.88
CA ARG A 55 0.34 1.24 5.36
C ARG A 55 -0.70 2.12 6.03
N THR A 56 -0.60 2.32 7.33
CA THR A 56 -1.47 3.22 8.10
C THR A 56 -1.32 4.67 7.61
N ALA A 57 -0.10 5.14 7.39
CA ALA A 57 0.17 6.46 6.85
C ALA A 57 -0.35 6.63 5.42
N ASN A 58 -0.21 5.59 4.57
CA ASN A 58 -0.76 5.58 3.21
C ASN A 58 -2.29 5.68 3.21
N THR A 59 -2.96 4.89 4.04
CA THR A 59 -4.42 4.96 4.22
C THR A 59 -4.87 6.36 4.63
N LYS A 60 -4.21 6.95 5.62
CA LYS A 60 -4.48 8.32 6.08
C LYS A 60 -4.30 9.33 4.96
N SER A 61 -3.19 9.24 4.22
CA SER A 61 -2.91 10.12 3.09
C SER A 61 -4.02 10.08 2.03
N VAL A 62 -4.49 8.88 1.67
CA VAL A 62 -5.57 8.71 0.70
C VAL A 62 -6.89 9.29 1.22
N GLN A 63 -7.26 9.02 2.48
CA GLN A 63 -8.52 9.49 3.07
C GLN A 63 -8.55 11.02 3.22
N GLU A 64 -7.49 11.63 3.74
CA GLU A 64 -7.37 13.08 3.90
C GLU A 64 -7.35 13.80 2.55
N SER A 65 -6.66 13.23 1.55
CA SER A 65 -6.63 13.78 0.20
C SER A 65 -7.97 13.67 -0.51
N ALA A 66 -8.70 12.57 -0.34
CA ALA A 66 -10.04 12.42 -0.88
C ALA A 66 -11.00 13.47 -0.28
N GLN A 67 -10.96 13.65 1.03
CA GLN A 67 -11.75 14.69 1.72
C GLN A 67 -11.42 16.09 1.17
N SER A 68 -10.12 16.42 1.10
CA SER A 68 -9.64 17.74 0.62
C SER A 68 -9.98 17.98 -0.85
N ALA A 69 -9.97 16.93 -1.67
CA ALA A 69 -10.28 16.98 -3.09
C ALA A 69 -11.80 16.97 -3.40
N GLY A 70 -12.65 16.79 -2.39
CA GLY A 70 -14.11 16.66 -2.54
C GLY A 70 -14.53 15.33 -3.20
N VAL A 71 -13.72 14.29 -3.11
CA VAL A 71 -14.01 12.95 -3.64
C VAL A 71 -14.79 12.14 -2.60
N ASP A 72 -15.89 11.49 -3.01
CA ASP A 72 -16.62 10.53 -2.18
C ASP A 72 -15.91 9.19 -2.20
N LEU A 73 -15.14 8.91 -1.14
CA LEU A 73 -14.29 7.73 -1.02
C LEU A 73 -15.05 6.55 -0.40
N LYS A 74 -15.23 5.48 -1.18
CA LYS A 74 -15.71 4.18 -0.71
C LYS A 74 -14.49 3.32 -0.35
N PHE A 75 -14.11 3.34 0.91
CA PHE A 75 -12.92 2.64 1.41
C PHE A 75 -13.22 1.21 1.87
N SER A 76 -12.34 0.28 1.56
CA SER A 76 -12.36 -1.10 2.07
C SER A 76 -10.97 -1.54 2.49
N ASP A 77 -10.87 -2.15 3.65
CA ASP A 77 -9.66 -2.82 4.15
C ASP A 77 -9.77 -4.32 3.86
N ALA A 78 -8.81 -4.87 3.13
CA ALA A 78 -8.82 -6.27 2.74
C ALA A 78 -8.21 -7.21 3.79
N GLN A 79 -7.64 -6.69 4.88
CA GLN A 79 -7.02 -7.51 5.93
C GLN A 79 -5.96 -8.47 5.36
N GLN A 80 -5.15 -8.00 4.41
CA GLN A 80 -4.11 -8.75 3.69
C GLN A 80 -4.63 -9.98 2.92
N LYS A 81 -5.92 -9.97 2.53
CA LYS A 81 -6.54 -11.08 1.79
C LYS A 81 -6.99 -10.62 0.41
N GLN A 82 -6.41 -11.22 -0.63
CA GLN A 82 -6.75 -10.91 -2.02
C GLN A 82 -8.25 -11.11 -2.31
N GLU A 83 -8.86 -12.17 -1.77
CA GLU A 83 -10.29 -12.43 -1.95
C GLU A 83 -11.18 -11.31 -1.41
N ASN A 84 -10.75 -10.61 -0.36
CA ASN A 84 -11.47 -9.45 0.17
C ASN A 84 -11.34 -8.24 -0.76
N GLN A 85 -10.16 -8.01 -1.35
CA GLN A 85 -10.00 -6.97 -2.37
C GLN A 85 -10.85 -7.24 -3.61
N ILE A 86 -10.87 -8.48 -4.10
CA ILE A 86 -11.71 -8.87 -5.24
C ILE A 86 -13.20 -8.62 -4.93
N LYS A 87 -13.66 -8.97 -3.72
CA LYS A 87 -15.04 -8.68 -3.27
C LYS A 87 -15.30 -7.17 -3.22
N ALA A 88 -14.37 -6.38 -2.71
CA ALA A 88 -14.50 -4.93 -2.63
C ALA A 88 -14.60 -4.32 -4.04
N ILE A 89 -13.72 -4.71 -4.97
CA ILE A 89 -13.75 -4.23 -6.36
C ILE A 89 -15.08 -4.57 -7.03
N ARG A 90 -15.59 -5.80 -6.88
CA ARG A 90 -16.91 -6.19 -7.40
C ARG A 90 -18.04 -5.37 -6.80
N SER A 91 -17.97 -5.06 -5.49
CA SER A 91 -18.93 -4.19 -4.84
C SER A 91 -18.90 -2.77 -5.43
N TYR A 92 -17.71 -2.22 -5.70
CA TYR A 92 -17.57 -0.92 -6.36
C TYR A 92 -18.14 -0.92 -7.78
N ILE A 93 -17.92 -2.01 -8.54
CA ILE A 93 -18.53 -2.17 -9.87
C ILE A 93 -20.07 -2.17 -9.78
N GLN A 94 -20.65 -2.88 -8.83
CA GLN A 94 -22.11 -2.91 -8.60
C GLN A 94 -22.64 -1.55 -8.19
N GLN A 95 -21.90 -0.79 -7.39
CA GLN A 95 -22.23 0.59 -6.97
C GLN A 95 -22.04 1.62 -8.09
N LYS A 96 -21.44 1.23 -9.23
CA LYS A 96 -21.12 2.08 -10.37
C LYS A 96 -20.32 3.32 -9.98
N VAL A 97 -19.25 3.11 -9.19
CA VAL A 97 -18.32 4.20 -8.86
C VAL A 97 -17.66 4.76 -10.13
N ASP A 98 -17.20 5.99 -10.10
CA ASP A 98 -16.60 6.66 -11.26
C ASP A 98 -15.17 6.15 -11.56
N VAL A 99 -14.45 5.71 -10.53
CA VAL A 99 -13.08 5.17 -10.63
C VAL A 99 -12.81 4.21 -9.48
N ILE A 100 -12.02 3.18 -9.76
CA ILE A 100 -11.52 2.25 -8.75
C ILE A 100 -10.01 2.46 -8.63
N ALA A 101 -9.49 2.56 -7.41
CA ALA A 101 -8.08 2.49 -7.12
C ALA A 101 -7.82 1.39 -6.10
N PHE A 102 -6.69 0.69 -6.20
CA PHE A 102 -6.31 -0.30 -5.21
C PHE A 102 -4.81 -0.57 -5.20
N SER A 103 -4.32 -1.05 -4.05
CA SER A 103 -2.97 -1.56 -3.86
C SER A 103 -3.05 -3.09 -3.76
N PRO A 104 -2.57 -3.86 -4.75
CA PRO A 104 -2.75 -5.32 -4.75
C PRO A 104 -2.03 -6.00 -3.58
N VAL A 105 -2.67 -6.99 -2.93
CA VAL A 105 -2.01 -7.81 -1.90
C VAL A 105 -0.84 -8.60 -2.51
N VAL A 106 -1.08 -9.23 -3.65
CA VAL A 106 -0.10 -9.97 -4.48
C VAL A 106 -0.21 -9.54 -5.93
N GLU A 107 0.77 -9.88 -6.77
CA GLU A 107 0.80 -9.45 -8.18
C GLU A 107 -0.17 -10.24 -9.08
N SER A 108 -0.39 -11.53 -8.81
CA SER A 108 -1.11 -12.43 -9.69
C SER A 108 -2.61 -12.52 -9.39
N GLY A 109 -3.40 -12.99 -10.39
CA GLY A 109 -4.80 -13.38 -10.21
C GLY A 109 -5.82 -12.24 -10.35
N TRP A 110 -5.44 -11.10 -10.96
CA TRP A 110 -6.29 -9.91 -11.05
C TRP A 110 -7.09 -9.79 -12.36
N ASP A 111 -6.65 -10.45 -13.44
CA ASP A 111 -7.20 -10.24 -14.78
C ASP A 111 -8.72 -10.39 -14.85
N THR A 112 -9.30 -11.34 -14.13
CA THR A 112 -10.76 -11.56 -14.13
C THR A 112 -11.51 -10.33 -13.61
N VAL A 113 -11.18 -9.85 -12.40
CA VAL A 113 -11.92 -8.72 -11.80
C VAL A 113 -11.60 -7.40 -12.49
N LEU A 114 -10.39 -7.25 -13.05
CA LEU A 114 -10.03 -6.07 -13.84
C LEU A 114 -10.78 -6.05 -15.17
N ASN A 115 -10.99 -7.20 -15.83
CA ASN A 115 -11.88 -7.31 -17.00
C ASN A 115 -13.34 -7.01 -16.64
N GLU A 116 -13.83 -7.42 -15.46
CA GLU A 116 -15.16 -7.04 -14.98
C GLU A 116 -15.30 -5.52 -14.87
N ALA A 117 -14.30 -4.82 -14.31
CA ALA A 117 -14.28 -3.36 -14.23
C ALA A 117 -14.23 -2.70 -15.62
N LYS A 118 -13.37 -3.20 -16.52
CA LYS A 118 -13.25 -2.74 -17.91
C LYS A 118 -14.58 -2.87 -18.66
N ASN A 119 -15.26 -4.02 -18.53
CA ASN A 119 -16.56 -4.25 -19.15
C ASN A 119 -17.66 -3.34 -18.59
N ALA A 120 -17.58 -3.00 -17.32
CA ALA A 120 -18.45 -2.01 -16.69
C ALA A 120 -18.08 -0.56 -17.05
N LYS A 121 -17.00 -0.35 -17.83
CA LYS A 121 -16.43 0.96 -18.22
C LYS A 121 -15.98 1.80 -17.02
N ILE A 122 -15.58 1.16 -15.93
CA ILE A 122 -15.03 1.82 -14.75
C ILE A 122 -13.51 1.77 -14.85
N PRO A 123 -12.82 2.91 -14.94
CA PRO A 123 -11.37 2.95 -15.01
C PRO A 123 -10.74 2.52 -13.69
N VAL A 124 -9.59 1.85 -13.79
CA VAL A 124 -8.81 1.38 -12.64
C VAL A 124 -7.47 2.11 -12.59
N ILE A 125 -7.04 2.48 -11.38
CA ILE A 125 -5.72 3.03 -11.06
C ILE A 125 -5.04 2.06 -10.10
N LEU A 126 -3.83 1.61 -10.42
CA LEU A 126 -2.98 0.90 -9.48
C LEU A 126 -2.21 1.92 -8.64
N THR A 127 -2.14 1.69 -7.34
CA THR A 127 -1.36 2.53 -6.44
C THR A 127 -0.47 1.68 -5.54
N ASP A 128 0.73 2.17 -5.21
CA ASP A 128 1.74 1.47 -4.40
C ASP A 128 2.25 0.20 -5.09
N ARG A 129 1.43 -0.84 -5.23
CA ARG A 129 1.82 -2.16 -5.76
C ARG A 129 1.33 -2.41 -7.17
N ALA A 130 2.08 -3.18 -7.94
CA ALA A 130 1.77 -3.58 -9.30
C ALA A 130 0.99 -4.92 -9.35
N VAL A 131 0.44 -5.21 -10.52
CA VAL A 131 -0.07 -6.53 -10.92
C VAL A 131 0.78 -7.08 -12.06
N ASP A 132 0.84 -8.41 -12.19
CA ASP A 132 1.60 -9.12 -13.23
C ASP A 132 0.82 -9.34 -14.54
N SER A 133 -0.29 -8.61 -14.72
CA SER A 133 -1.11 -8.72 -15.93
C SER A 133 -0.34 -8.32 -17.18
N LYS A 134 -0.44 -9.14 -18.23
CA LYS A 134 0.11 -8.83 -19.56
C LYS A 134 -0.76 -7.84 -20.34
N ASP A 135 -2.04 -7.69 -19.99
CA ASP A 135 -2.94 -6.72 -20.59
C ASP A 135 -2.90 -5.40 -19.82
N THR A 136 -2.00 -4.52 -20.20
CA THR A 136 -1.87 -3.18 -19.61
C THR A 136 -3.07 -2.26 -19.85
N SER A 137 -4.03 -2.66 -20.70
CA SER A 137 -5.27 -1.90 -20.90
C SER A 137 -6.29 -2.08 -19.79
N LEU A 138 -6.04 -2.99 -18.84
CA LEU A 138 -6.89 -3.26 -17.69
C LEU A 138 -6.85 -2.16 -16.61
N TYR A 139 -5.83 -1.32 -16.65
CA TYR A 139 -5.71 -0.14 -15.76
C TYR A 139 -5.21 1.07 -16.53
N LYS A 140 -5.45 2.26 -16.02
CA LYS A 140 -5.11 3.52 -16.69
C LYS A 140 -3.71 4.01 -16.40
N THR A 141 -3.27 3.80 -15.16
CA THR A 141 -1.95 4.22 -14.68
C THR A 141 -1.57 3.42 -13.44
N PHE A 142 -0.28 3.37 -13.16
CA PHE A 142 0.27 2.85 -11.91
C PHE A 142 1.09 3.95 -11.23
N LEU A 143 0.68 4.35 -10.02
CA LEU A 143 1.34 5.32 -9.14
C LEU A 143 2.06 4.59 -8.00
N GLY A 144 3.35 4.80 -7.81
CA GLY A 144 4.11 4.21 -6.68
C GLY A 144 5.62 4.25 -6.88
N SER A 145 6.35 3.63 -5.97
CA SER A 145 7.81 3.56 -5.92
C SER A 145 8.40 2.62 -6.98
N ASP A 146 9.67 2.80 -7.30
CA ASP A 146 10.47 1.82 -8.04
C ASP A 146 11.16 0.89 -7.04
N PHE A 147 10.50 -0.22 -6.72
CA PHE A 147 10.98 -1.18 -5.73
C PHE A 147 12.29 -1.87 -6.14
N THR A 148 12.52 -2.07 -7.43
CA THR A 148 13.80 -2.59 -7.93
C THR A 148 14.93 -1.61 -7.64
N GLU A 149 14.69 -0.32 -7.86
CA GLU A 149 15.67 0.72 -7.57
C GLU A 149 15.90 0.89 -6.06
N GLU A 150 14.87 0.75 -5.23
CA GLU A 150 15.02 0.71 -3.77
C GLU A 150 15.95 -0.44 -3.34
N GLY A 151 15.74 -1.65 -3.88
CA GLY A 151 16.60 -2.80 -3.63
C GLY A 151 18.06 -2.55 -4.07
N LYS A 152 18.27 -1.93 -5.24
CA LYS A 152 19.61 -1.56 -5.72
C LYS A 152 20.31 -0.56 -4.81
N LYS A 153 19.59 0.48 -4.36
CA LYS A 153 20.13 1.48 -3.41
C LYS A 153 20.58 0.80 -2.11
N ALA A 154 19.78 -0.13 -1.59
CA ALA A 154 20.12 -0.92 -0.41
C ALA A 154 21.38 -1.78 -0.63
N GLY A 155 21.46 -2.48 -1.78
CA GLY A 155 22.63 -3.28 -2.16
C GLY A 155 23.89 -2.44 -2.38
N GLN A 156 23.77 -1.29 -3.03
CA GLN A 156 24.90 -0.41 -3.29
C GLN A 156 25.50 0.13 -1.98
N TRP A 157 24.63 0.57 -1.06
CA TRP A 157 25.11 0.99 0.26
C TRP A 157 25.91 -0.14 0.95
N LEU A 158 25.41 -1.39 0.88
CA LEU A 158 26.11 -2.52 1.47
C LEU A 158 27.49 -2.74 0.84
N VAL A 159 27.58 -2.71 -0.49
CA VAL A 159 28.83 -2.86 -1.23
C VAL A 159 29.83 -1.78 -0.82
N ASP A 160 29.37 -0.52 -0.72
CA ASP A 160 30.20 0.61 -0.33
C ASP A 160 30.73 0.50 1.13
N GLN A 161 29.91 -0.07 2.03
CA GLN A 161 30.31 -0.29 3.44
C GLN A 161 31.43 -1.33 3.60
N TYR A 162 31.50 -2.31 2.70
CA TYR A 162 32.46 -3.42 2.77
C TYR A 162 33.51 -3.42 1.65
N LYS A 163 33.63 -2.29 0.90
CA LYS A 163 34.52 -2.20 -0.28
C LYS A 163 35.98 -2.62 -0.01
N ASP A 164 36.53 -2.24 1.16
CA ASP A 164 37.92 -2.46 1.52
C ASP A 164 38.15 -3.81 2.21
N GLY A 165 37.10 -4.58 2.51
CA GLY A 165 37.16 -5.87 3.17
C GLY A 165 37.17 -7.04 2.18
N THR A 166 37.86 -8.10 2.55
CA THR A 166 37.94 -9.37 1.79
C THR A 166 37.17 -10.51 2.45
N ASP A 167 36.76 -10.35 3.70
CA ASP A 167 36.03 -11.37 4.46
C ASP A 167 34.62 -11.57 3.93
N GLN A 168 34.12 -12.79 4.08
CA GLN A 168 32.72 -13.11 3.76
C GLN A 168 31.77 -12.33 4.65
N VAL A 169 30.77 -11.73 4.04
CA VAL A 169 29.67 -10.99 4.68
C VAL A 169 28.40 -11.85 4.64
N ASN A 170 27.96 -12.32 5.79
CA ASN A 170 26.76 -13.14 5.94
C ASN A 170 25.52 -12.26 6.10
N ILE A 171 24.62 -12.35 5.16
CA ILE A 171 23.40 -11.54 5.09
C ILE A 171 22.20 -12.42 5.41
N VAL A 172 21.32 -11.97 6.27
CA VAL A 172 19.96 -12.51 6.39
C VAL A 172 18.96 -11.50 5.85
N GLN A 173 17.87 -11.99 5.26
CA GLN A 173 16.88 -11.16 4.58
C GLN A 173 15.49 -11.42 5.13
N LEU A 174 14.81 -10.35 5.60
CA LEU A 174 13.40 -10.35 5.95
C LEU A 174 12.60 -9.81 4.76
N GLU A 175 11.96 -10.71 4.04
CA GLU A 175 11.16 -10.36 2.88
C GLU A 175 9.76 -9.89 3.28
N GLY A 176 9.13 -9.10 2.43
CA GLY A 176 7.72 -8.74 2.59
C GLY A 176 6.76 -9.89 2.29
N THR A 177 5.49 -9.56 2.13
CA THR A 177 4.44 -10.53 1.77
C THR A 177 4.79 -11.27 0.50
N THR A 178 4.86 -12.59 0.57
CA THR A 178 5.22 -13.45 -0.56
C THR A 178 4.31 -13.19 -1.76
N GLY A 179 4.91 -12.97 -2.93
CA GLY A 179 4.21 -12.71 -4.18
C GLY A 179 3.72 -11.26 -4.35
N SER A 180 4.05 -10.36 -3.45
CA SER A 180 3.80 -8.93 -3.64
C SER A 180 4.94 -8.26 -4.43
N ALA A 181 4.61 -7.27 -5.25
CA ALA A 181 5.59 -6.53 -6.05
C ALA A 181 6.77 -5.99 -5.19
N PRO A 182 6.55 -5.29 -4.05
CA PRO A 182 7.67 -4.79 -3.26
C PRO A 182 8.56 -5.90 -2.68
N ALA A 183 8.02 -7.09 -2.35
CA ALA A 183 8.85 -8.19 -1.87
C ALA A 183 9.73 -8.76 -2.99
N ASN A 184 9.15 -8.98 -4.18
CA ASN A 184 9.84 -9.55 -5.33
C ASN A 184 10.91 -8.59 -5.87
N ASP A 185 10.55 -7.34 -6.08
CA ASP A 185 11.40 -6.35 -6.76
C ASP A 185 12.53 -5.83 -5.86
N ARG A 186 12.27 -5.58 -4.56
CA ARG A 186 13.31 -5.22 -3.58
C ARG A 186 14.36 -6.30 -3.48
N LYS A 187 13.91 -7.58 -3.40
CA LYS A 187 14.81 -8.74 -3.41
C LYS A 187 15.65 -8.77 -4.67
N ALA A 188 15.02 -8.72 -5.84
CA ALA A 188 15.69 -8.80 -7.13
C ALA A 188 16.71 -7.67 -7.30
N GLY A 189 16.34 -6.43 -6.96
CA GLY A 189 17.23 -5.26 -7.04
C GLY A 189 18.45 -5.39 -6.12
N PHE A 190 18.23 -5.81 -4.87
CA PHE A 190 19.31 -6.03 -3.89
C PHE A 190 20.27 -7.13 -4.34
N GLU A 191 19.76 -8.30 -4.69
CA GLU A 191 20.55 -9.45 -5.13
C GLU A 191 21.29 -9.16 -6.44
N GLN A 192 20.72 -8.37 -7.36
CA GLN A 192 21.41 -7.95 -8.59
C GLN A 192 22.71 -7.21 -8.29
N VAL A 193 22.73 -6.34 -7.28
CA VAL A 193 23.92 -5.56 -6.93
C VAL A 193 24.93 -6.41 -6.19
N ILE A 194 24.54 -7.13 -5.14
CA ILE A 194 25.46 -7.86 -4.29
C ILE A 194 26.07 -9.11 -4.96
N SER A 195 25.38 -9.67 -5.98
CA SER A 195 25.88 -10.85 -6.71
C SER A 195 27.16 -10.60 -7.51
N ALA A 196 27.51 -9.33 -7.74
CA ALA A 196 28.74 -8.96 -8.44
C ALA A 196 30.03 -9.30 -7.64
N ASP A 197 29.91 -9.41 -6.31
CA ASP A 197 31.03 -9.76 -5.44
C ASP A 197 30.67 -10.99 -4.59
N PRO A 198 31.41 -12.14 -4.80
CA PRO A 198 31.11 -13.40 -4.14
C PRO A 198 31.28 -13.40 -2.62
N LYS A 199 31.88 -12.35 -2.03
CA LYS A 199 32.00 -12.24 -0.56
C LYS A 199 30.63 -12.02 0.11
N PHE A 200 29.64 -11.43 -0.58
CA PHE A 200 28.30 -11.23 -0.05
C PHE A 200 27.49 -12.53 -0.18
N LYS A 201 27.02 -13.06 0.93
CA LYS A 201 26.25 -14.31 0.97
C LYS A 201 24.93 -14.11 1.69
N VAL A 202 23.82 -14.23 0.98
CA VAL A 202 22.50 -14.37 1.60
C VAL A 202 22.41 -15.79 2.14
N ILE A 203 22.60 -15.95 3.47
CA ILE A 203 22.64 -17.26 4.14
C ILE A 203 21.26 -17.73 4.60
N ALA A 204 20.30 -16.81 4.76
CA ALA A 204 18.90 -17.11 5.04
C ALA A 204 18.00 -15.97 4.54
N SER A 205 16.81 -16.34 4.04
CA SER A 205 15.80 -15.43 3.57
C SER A 205 14.42 -16.00 3.90
N GLN A 206 13.55 -15.19 4.52
CA GLN A 206 12.20 -15.61 4.89
C GLN A 206 11.25 -14.41 4.96
N THR A 207 9.97 -14.65 4.63
CA THR A 207 8.95 -13.62 4.74
C THR A 207 8.64 -13.26 6.19
N GLY A 208 8.57 -11.96 6.47
CA GLY A 208 8.04 -11.36 7.70
C GLY A 208 6.73 -10.61 7.45
N ASP A 209 6.12 -10.78 6.26
CA ASP A 209 4.80 -10.25 5.88
C ASP A 209 4.63 -8.74 6.11
N PHE A 210 5.73 -7.96 6.10
CA PHE A 210 5.78 -6.55 6.43
C PHE A 210 5.35 -6.19 7.85
N THR A 211 5.24 -7.15 8.76
CA THR A 211 4.77 -6.92 10.13
C THR A 211 5.90 -6.94 11.15
N ARG A 212 5.80 -6.09 12.18
CA ARG A 212 6.78 -6.03 13.28
C ARG A 212 6.89 -7.35 14.02
N ALA A 213 5.75 -7.95 14.37
CA ALA A 213 5.71 -9.21 15.12
C ALA A 213 6.36 -10.37 14.35
N LYS A 214 6.09 -10.47 13.05
CA LYS A 214 6.67 -11.54 12.22
C LYS A 214 8.14 -11.29 11.95
N GLY A 215 8.55 -10.03 11.75
CA GLY A 215 9.97 -9.65 11.64
C GLY A 215 10.78 -10.10 12.87
N LYS A 216 10.24 -9.89 14.09
CA LYS A 216 10.84 -10.38 15.33
C LYS A 216 10.95 -11.90 15.36
N GLU A 217 9.84 -12.61 15.12
CA GLU A 217 9.80 -14.09 15.13
C GLU A 217 10.83 -14.69 14.18
N VAL A 218 10.90 -14.19 12.94
CA VAL A 218 11.83 -14.71 11.92
C VAL A 218 13.28 -14.37 12.28
N MET A 219 13.54 -13.16 12.80
CA MET A 219 14.91 -12.80 13.22
C MET A 219 15.37 -13.63 14.41
N GLU A 220 14.50 -13.95 15.37
CA GLU A 220 14.83 -14.89 16.47
C GLU A 220 15.24 -16.28 15.91
N ALA A 221 14.54 -16.75 14.88
CA ALA A 221 14.88 -18.02 14.21
C ALA A 221 16.23 -17.92 13.48
N PHE A 222 16.50 -16.82 12.78
CA PHE A 222 17.79 -16.60 12.12
C PHE A 222 18.95 -16.58 13.11
N LEU A 223 18.81 -15.90 14.24
CA LEU A 223 19.85 -15.83 15.28
C LEU A 223 20.16 -17.19 15.91
N LYS A 224 19.15 -18.06 16.04
CA LYS A 224 19.33 -19.43 16.54
C LYS A 224 20.03 -20.33 15.52
N ALA A 225 19.72 -20.18 14.23
CA ALA A 225 20.22 -21.05 13.17
C ALA A 225 21.61 -20.64 12.66
N ASN A 226 21.95 -19.37 12.75
CA ASN A 226 23.17 -18.83 12.14
C ASN A 226 24.06 -18.17 13.21
N PRO A 227 25.23 -18.77 13.53
CA PRO A 227 26.09 -18.26 14.59
C PRO A 227 26.74 -16.91 14.26
N LYS A 228 26.87 -16.59 12.97
CA LYS A 228 27.44 -15.32 12.48
C LYS A 228 26.50 -14.71 11.45
N ILE A 229 25.92 -13.58 11.80
CA ILE A 229 25.15 -12.70 10.92
C ILE A 229 25.85 -11.35 10.96
N ASP A 230 26.25 -10.84 9.80
CA ASP A 230 26.92 -9.54 9.68
C ASP A 230 25.92 -8.43 9.31
N VAL A 231 24.90 -8.77 8.49
CA VAL A 231 23.93 -7.83 7.95
C VAL A 231 22.53 -8.42 7.97
N LEU A 232 21.56 -7.61 8.33
CA LEU A 232 20.13 -7.82 8.08
C LEU A 232 19.69 -6.85 6.99
N TYR A 233 19.09 -7.35 5.91
CA TYR A 233 18.28 -6.57 4.98
C TYR A 233 16.79 -6.84 5.26
N ALA A 234 16.08 -5.85 5.77
CA ALA A 234 14.65 -5.90 6.00
C ALA A 234 13.92 -5.08 4.92
N HIS A 235 12.91 -5.67 4.28
CA HIS A 235 12.18 -5.01 3.21
C HIS A 235 11.26 -3.89 3.70
N ASN A 236 11.12 -3.69 5.03
CA ASN A 236 10.49 -2.49 5.58
C ASN A 236 10.91 -2.22 7.04
N ASP A 237 10.58 -1.01 7.51
CA ASP A 237 10.93 -0.54 8.85
C ASP A 237 10.23 -1.35 9.96
N ASP A 238 8.98 -1.74 9.80
CA ASP A 238 8.29 -2.52 10.83
C ASP A 238 8.98 -3.86 11.10
N MET A 239 9.39 -4.58 10.06
CA MET A 239 10.18 -5.81 10.24
C MET A 239 11.54 -5.53 10.85
N ALA A 240 12.22 -4.44 10.44
CA ALA A 240 13.50 -4.03 11.02
C ALA A 240 13.37 -3.72 12.51
N LEU A 241 12.33 -3.01 12.91
CA LEU A 241 12.03 -2.70 14.32
C LEU A 241 11.75 -3.96 15.14
N GLY A 242 11.00 -4.92 14.58
CA GLY A 242 10.82 -6.24 15.20
C GLY A 242 12.13 -7.01 15.34
N ALA A 243 12.98 -6.97 14.30
CA ALA A 243 14.30 -7.61 14.33
C ALA A 243 15.25 -6.97 15.37
N ILE A 244 15.19 -5.66 15.57
CA ILE A 244 15.94 -4.96 16.63
C ILE A 244 15.62 -5.56 17.99
N GLU A 245 14.33 -5.77 18.30
CA GLU A 245 13.94 -6.41 19.58
C GLU A 245 14.51 -7.84 19.73
N ALA A 246 14.54 -8.62 18.63
CA ALA A 246 15.11 -9.96 18.65
C ALA A 246 16.63 -9.94 18.86
N ILE A 247 17.33 -9.01 18.19
CA ILE A 247 18.79 -8.84 18.30
C ILE A 247 19.17 -8.42 19.74
N GLU A 248 18.48 -7.44 20.30
CA GLU A 248 18.67 -7.00 21.69
C GLU A 248 18.37 -8.12 22.68
N GLY A 249 17.28 -8.88 22.46
CA GLY A 249 16.91 -10.05 23.27
C GLY A 249 17.95 -11.17 23.25
N ALA A 250 18.76 -11.26 22.17
CA ALA A 250 19.89 -12.18 22.06
C ALA A 250 21.19 -11.60 22.65
N GLY A 251 21.16 -10.45 23.31
CA GLY A 251 22.33 -9.81 23.90
C GLY A 251 23.30 -9.17 22.91
N LYS A 252 22.83 -8.89 21.69
CA LYS A 252 23.61 -8.24 20.62
C LYS A 252 23.18 -6.79 20.44
N ALA A 253 24.08 -5.96 19.91
CA ALA A 253 23.82 -4.55 19.63
C ALA A 253 23.40 -4.36 18.17
N PRO A 254 22.10 -4.00 17.87
CA PRO A 254 21.67 -3.69 16.53
C PRO A 254 22.41 -2.46 15.99
N GLY A 255 22.71 -2.45 14.71
CA GLY A 255 23.50 -1.43 14.03
C GLY A 255 25.00 -1.51 14.27
N LYS A 256 25.46 -2.26 15.28
CA LYS A 256 26.87 -2.47 15.62
C LYS A 256 27.33 -3.90 15.34
N ASP A 257 26.77 -4.87 16.05
CA ASP A 257 27.10 -6.29 15.88
C ASP A 257 26.46 -6.86 14.60
N ILE A 258 25.27 -6.34 14.24
CA ILE A 258 24.57 -6.67 13.01
C ILE A 258 24.12 -5.34 12.38
N LYS A 259 24.65 -5.03 11.21
CA LYS A 259 24.19 -3.86 10.45
C LYS A 259 22.78 -4.12 9.92
N ILE A 260 21.93 -3.10 9.95
CA ILE A 260 20.54 -3.22 9.51
C ILE A 260 20.29 -2.23 8.38
N ILE A 261 19.88 -2.75 7.24
CA ILE A 261 19.37 -1.97 6.09
C ILE A 261 17.87 -2.14 6.07
N SER A 262 17.15 -1.03 5.95
CA SER A 262 15.68 -1.01 5.93
C SER A 262 15.14 -0.18 4.78
N VAL A 263 13.84 -0.26 4.56
CA VAL A 263 13.09 0.54 3.58
C VAL A 263 11.87 1.12 4.27
N ASP A 264 11.39 2.24 3.84
CA ASP A 264 10.21 3.05 4.15
C ASP A 264 10.56 4.45 4.64
N ALA A 265 11.35 4.58 5.69
CA ALA A 265 11.63 5.81 6.43
C ALA A 265 10.40 6.35 7.19
N VAL A 266 9.63 5.47 7.84
CA VAL A 266 8.59 5.90 8.81
C VAL A 266 9.24 6.47 10.07
N HIS A 267 8.48 7.26 10.84
CA HIS A 267 9.00 7.98 12.00
C HIS A 267 9.79 7.07 12.97
N ASP A 268 9.25 5.89 13.33
CA ASP A 268 9.93 4.96 14.24
C ASP A 268 11.21 4.38 13.62
N GLY A 269 11.22 4.08 12.31
CA GLY A 269 12.40 3.64 11.57
C GLY A 269 13.47 4.72 11.54
N MET A 270 13.09 5.97 11.25
CA MET A 270 13.98 7.12 11.26
C MET A 270 14.53 7.40 12.65
N GLN A 271 13.74 7.21 13.71
CA GLN A 271 14.23 7.31 15.09
C GLN A 271 15.27 6.22 15.39
N ALA A 272 15.02 4.97 15.00
CA ALA A 272 15.97 3.87 15.17
C ALA A 272 17.26 4.10 14.36
N LEU A 273 17.18 4.72 13.18
CA LEU A 273 18.33 5.13 12.39
C LEU A 273 19.11 6.26 13.08
N ALA A 274 18.42 7.29 13.59
CA ALA A 274 19.05 8.40 14.32
C ALA A 274 19.77 7.92 15.59
N ASP A 275 19.22 6.89 16.25
CA ASP A 275 19.78 6.25 17.44
C ASP A 275 20.93 5.26 17.10
N GLY A 276 21.20 5.00 15.81
CA GLY A 276 22.23 4.09 15.32
C GLY A 276 21.89 2.61 15.48
N LYS A 277 20.63 2.26 15.68
CA LYS A 277 20.15 0.87 15.71
C LYS A 277 19.87 0.33 14.30
N ILE A 278 19.46 1.16 13.37
CA ILE A 278 19.45 0.90 11.93
C ILE A 278 20.68 1.60 11.35
N SER A 279 21.24 1.06 10.27
CA SER A 279 22.46 1.55 9.65
C SER A 279 22.18 2.40 8.40
N PHE A 280 21.09 2.11 7.68
CA PHE A 280 20.69 2.79 6.45
C PHE A 280 19.23 2.54 6.15
N ILE A 281 18.53 3.56 5.65
CA ILE A 281 17.15 3.45 5.18
C ILE A 281 17.03 4.00 3.76
N VAL A 282 16.35 3.24 2.90
CA VAL A 282 15.86 3.71 1.60
C VAL A 282 14.43 4.20 1.81
N GLU A 283 14.12 5.42 1.34
CA GLU A 283 12.77 5.96 1.45
C GLU A 283 11.81 5.25 0.49
N CYS A 284 10.61 4.95 0.99
CA CYS A 284 9.42 4.60 0.23
C CYS A 284 8.28 5.45 0.77
N SER A 285 7.81 6.43 0.01
CA SER A 285 6.85 7.40 0.52
C SER A 285 5.41 6.88 0.54
N PRO A 286 4.71 6.88 1.69
CA PRO A 286 3.29 6.52 1.76
C PRO A 286 2.35 7.65 1.32
N LEU A 287 2.85 8.87 1.07
CA LEU A 287 2.04 10.06 0.84
C LEU A 287 1.53 10.15 -0.61
N LEU A 288 0.90 9.09 -1.09
CA LEU A 288 0.40 8.98 -2.47
C LEU A 288 -0.96 9.68 -2.70
N GLY A 289 -1.67 10.02 -1.62
CA GLY A 289 -3.04 10.54 -1.70
C GLY A 289 -3.23 11.73 -2.63
N PRO A 290 -2.43 12.81 -2.54
CA PRO A 290 -2.61 13.98 -3.41
C PRO A 290 -2.48 13.64 -4.90
N GLN A 291 -1.43 12.91 -5.29
CA GLN A 291 -1.21 12.49 -6.68
C GLN A 291 -2.30 11.52 -7.15
N LEU A 292 -2.76 10.61 -6.29
CA LEU A 292 -3.86 9.70 -6.61
C LEU A 292 -5.15 10.47 -6.91
N MET A 293 -5.50 11.49 -6.12
CA MET A 293 -6.69 12.31 -6.36
C MET A 293 -6.60 13.08 -7.67
N ASP A 294 -5.43 13.60 -8.01
CA ASP A 294 -5.21 14.30 -9.29
C ASP A 294 -5.34 13.36 -10.49
N LEU A 295 -4.77 12.16 -10.39
CA LEU A 295 -4.91 11.13 -11.43
C LEU A 295 -6.37 10.68 -11.57
N ALA A 296 -7.08 10.45 -10.46
CA ALA A 296 -8.49 10.06 -10.46
C ALA A 296 -9.36 11.10 -11.17
N LYS A 297 -9.16 12.40 -10.88
CA LYS A 297 -9.88 13.50 -11.54
C LYS A 297 -9.64 13.53 -13.05
N LYS A 298 -8.39 13.35 -13.50
CA LYS A 298 -8.02 13.30 -14.92
C LYS A 298 -8.64 12.09 -15.62
N VAL A 299 -8.52 10.92 -15.00
CA VAL A 299 -9.03 9.65 -15.56
C VAL A 299 -10.56 9.69 -15.72
N VAL A 300 -11.29 10.22 -14.72
CA VAL A 300 -12.76 10.35 -14.80
C VAL A 300 -13.19 11.32 -15.90
N LYS A 301 -12.42 12.38 -16.15
CA LYS A 301 -12.66 13.31 -17.26
C LYS A 301 -12.27 12.77 -18.64
N GLY A 302 -11.65 11.59 -18.70
CA GLY A 302 -11.14 11.01 -19.95
C GLY A 302 -9.84 11.65 -20.44
N GLU A 303 -9.14 12.39 -19.57
CA GLU A 303 -7.84 12.99 -19.91
C GLU A 303 -6.76 11.91 -19.96
N GLN A 304 -5.73 12.15 -20.79
CA GLN A 304 -4.58 11.26 -20.87
C GLN A 304 -3.74 11.39 -19.59
N VAL A 305 -3.32 10.23 -19.07
CA VAL A 305 -2.39 10.13 -17.93
C VAL A 305 -1.19 9.27 -18.32
N PRO A 306 0.00 9.49 -17.73
CA PRO A 306 1.14 8.60 -17.93
C PRO A 306 0.80 7.17 -17.51
N ALA A 307 1.29 6.17 -18.23
CA ALA A 307 1.10 4.77 -17.86
C ALA A 307 1.73 4.43 -16.48
N ARG A 308 2.81 5.13 -16.12
CA ARG A 308 3.54 4.98 -14.86
C ARG A 308 3.87 6.35 -14.27
N VAL A 309 3.60 6.51 -12.99
CA VAL A 309 4.02 7.67 -12.19
C VAL A 309 4.88 7.14 -11.04
N VAL A 310 6.17 7.44 -11.08
CA VAL A 310 7.13 7.04 -10.05
C VAL A 310 7.25 8.14 -9.00
N THR A 311 7.24 7.78 -7.72
CA THR A 311 7.49 8.69 -6.61
C THR A 311 8.97 9.06 -6.54
N GLU A 312 9.26 10.31 -6.20
CA GLU A 312 10.64 10.74 -5.90
C GLU A 312 10.98 10.34 -4.47
N GLU A 313 12.07 9.59 -4.31
CA GLU A 313 12.47 9.00 -3.05
C GLU A 313 13.99 9.08 -2.87
N THR A 314 14.42 9.30 -1.62
CA THR A 314 15.81 9.47 -1.25
C THR A 314 16.31 8.29 -0.39
N THR A 315 17.45 8.48 0.24
CA THR A 315 18.04 7.56 1.22
C THR A 315 18.47 8.33 2.45
N PHE A 316 18.57 7.66 3.58
CA PHE A 316 18.96 8.28 4.85
C PHE A 316 20.10 7.53 5.52
N THR A 317 21.16 8.27 5.85
CA THR A 317 22.18 7.89 6.83
C THR A 317 21.73 8.33 8.22
N GLN A 318 22.46 7.91 9.26
CA GLN A 318 22.20 8.29 10.64
C GLN A 318 22.18 9.82 10.84
N GLU A 319 23.08 10.55 10.21
CA GLU A 319 23.17 12.01 10.31
C GLU A 319 21.99 12.68 9.64
N GLN A 320 21.65 12.25 8.42
CA GLN A 320 20.49 12.75 7.68
C GLN A 320 19.17 12.45 8.42
N ALA A 321 19.08 11.31 9.09
CA ALA A 321 17.90 10.96 9.89
C ALA A 321 17.70 11.95 11.06
N LYS A 322 18.76 12.33 11.78
CA LYS A 322 18.67 13.31 12.87
C LYS A 322 18.17 14.67 12.40
N GLU A 323 18.55 15.06 11.18
CA GLU A 323 18.11 16.33 10.59
C GLU A 323 16.66 16.25 10.08
N ALA A 324 16.28 15.14 9.45
CA ALA A 324 14.99 14.97 8.81
C ALA A 324 13.85 14.61 9.80
N LEU A 325 14.17 13.94 10.91
CA LEU A 325 13.19 13.40 11.86
C LEU A 325 12.19 14.44 12.40
N PRO A 326 12.60 15.68 12.79
CA PRO A 326 11.65 16.68 13.29
C PRO A 326 10.56 17.09 12.28
N GLY A 327 10.83 16.92 10.99
CA GLY A 327 9.90 17.25 9.89
C GLY A 327 9.16 16.04 9.32
N ARG A 328 9.40 14.84 9.84
CA ARG A 328 8.84 13.60 9.28
C ARG A 328 7.33 13.52 9.50
N LYS A 329 6.57 13.27 8.43
CA LYS A 329 5.09 13.33 8.44
C LYS A 329 4.44 11.96 8.64
N TYR A 330 5.22 10.90 8.63
CA TYR A 330 4.71 9.50 8.72
C TYR A 330 5.70 8.59 9.40
#